data_aa7ed0f81b3704353f1aa5fefa699cf0
#
_entry.id   aa7ed0f81b3704353f1aa5fefa699cf0
#
_cell.length_a   1.000
_cell.length_b   1.000
_cell.length_c   1.000
_cell.angle_alpha   90.00
_cell.angle_beta   90.00
_cell.angle_gamma   90.00
#
_symmetry.space_group_name_H-M   'P 1'
#
loop_
_entity.id
_entity.type
_entity.pdbx_description
1 polymer ?
#
loop_
_entity_poly.entity_id
_entity_poly.type
_entity_poly.pdbx_seq_one_letter_code
_entity_poly.pdbx_strand_id
1 'polypeptide(L)'
;MITGIAHTCYKVIDLEKAIDFYENRLGLKHVFDFTREDGTRFGCYISVGGRNFIELFEGDHEAVNDRQAYKHICLEVDEIQKTVAELRENGVECSDPKLGTDNSWQAWIADPDGNKIELHAYTADSKQNAG
;
A
#
# COMPACT_ATOMS: atom_id res chain seq x y z
N MET A 1 -4.53 -22.05 -14.01
CA MET A 1 -3.41 -22.02 -13.03
C MET A 1 -3.21 -20.59 -12.54
N ILE A 2 -2.85 -20.42 -11.27
CA ILE A 2 -2.57 -19.09 -10.70
C ILE A 2 -1.17 -18.66 -11.15
N THR A 3 -1.04 -17.43 -11.65
CA THR A 3 0.23 -16.90 -12.19
C THR A 3 0.78 -15.73 -11.37
N GLY A 4 0.00 -15.19 -10.43
CA GLY A 4 0.44 -14.07 -9.59
C GLY A 4 -0.72 -13.38 -8.90
N ILE A 5 -0.41 -12.26 -8.26
CA ILE A 5 -1.40 -11.38 -7.62
C ILE A 5 -1.84 -10.33 -8.65
N ALA A 6 -3.16 -10.19 -8.86
CA ALA A 6 -3.71 -9.18 -9.76
C ALA A 6 -3.96 -7.86 -9.03
N HIS A 7 -4.76 -7.88 -7.98
CA HIS A 7 -5.01 -6.70 -7.15
C HIS A 7 -5.41 -7.08 -5.72
N THR A 8 -5.30 -6.09 -4.85
CA THR A 8 -5.86 -6.10 -3.49
C THR A 8 -6.89 -4.99 -3.42
N CYS A 9 -8.05 -5.28 -2.82
CA CYS A 9 -9.15 -4.32 -2.72
C CYS A 9 -9.33 -3.83 -1.29
N TYR A 10 -9.45 -2.51 -1.13
CA TYR A 10 -9.78 -1.86 0.14
C TYR A 10 -11.05 -1.04 0.01
N LYS A 11 -11.83 -1.03 1.07
CA LYS A 11 -12.88 -0.03 1.26
C LYS A 11 -12.27 1.14 2.03
N VAL A 12 -12.53 2.38 1.57
CA VAL A 12 -12.04 3.61 2.19
C VAL A 12 -13.20 4.56 2.48
N ILE A 13 -13.16 5.24 3.61
CA ILE A 13 -14.25 6.13 4.02
C ILE A 13 -14.30 7.38 3.15
N ASP A 14 -13.13 7.96 2.85
CA ASP A 14 -12.98 9.15 2.01
C ASP A 14 -12.05 8.84 0.84
N LEU A 15 -12.64 8.63 -0.34
CA LEU A 15 -11.87 8.24 -1.53
C LEU A 15 -10.86 9.31 -1.94
N GLU A 16 -11.19 10.60 -1.80
CA GLU A 16 -10.28 11.68 -2.17
C GLU A 16 -9.03 11.70 -1.28
N LYS A 17 -9.19 11.51 0.02
CA LYS A 17 -8.06 11.38 0.96
C LYS A 17 -7.21 10.15 0.68
N ALA A 18 -7.83 9.03 0.34
CA ALA A 18 -7.13 7.80 0.00
C ALA A 18 -6.31 7.98 -1.29
N ILE A 19 -6.90 8.58 -2.32
CA ILE A 19 -6.21 8.87 -3.58
C ILE A 19 -5.01 9.82 -3.34
N ASP A 20 -5.21 10.89 -2.56
CA ASP A 20 -4.11 11.80 -2.20
C ASP A 20 -2.95 11.04 -1.54
N PHE A 21 -3.26 10.14 -0.62
CA PHE A 21 -2.25 9.33 0.05
C PHE A 21 -1.49 8.43 -0.92
N TYR A 22 -2.19 7.59 -1.68
CA TYR A 22 -1.55 6.61 -2.56
C TYR A 22 -0.86 7.26 -3.76
N GLU A 23 -1.46 8.26 -4.37
CA GLU A 23 -0.92 8.92 -5.55
C GLU A 23 0.14 9.98 -5.19
N ASN A 24 -0.20 10.94 -4.32
CA ASN A 24 0.66 12.08 -4.06
C ASN A 24 1.71 11.80 -2.99
N ARG A 25 1.36 11.11 -1.91
CA ARG A 25 2.30 10.86 -0.82
C ARG A 25 3.17 9.64 -1.07
N LEU A 26 2.61 8.55 -1.58
CA LEU A 26 3.38 7.36 -1.94
C LEU A 26 3.95 7.40 -3.35
N GLY A 27 3.47 8.29 -4.21
CA GLY A 27 3.94 8.40 -5.59
C GLY A 27 3.49 7.27 -6.52
N LEU A 28 2.41 6.57 -6.19
CA LEU A 28 1.87 5.51 -7.01
C LEU A 28 1.04 6.08 -8.17
N LYS A 29 0.92 5.31 -9.24
CA LYS A 29 0.23 5.77 -10.45
C LYS A 29 -1.25 5.49 -10.40
N HIS A 30 -2.07 6.53 -10.50
CA HIS A 30 -3.51 6.44 -10.72
C HIS A 30 -3.76 5.94 -12.15
N VAL A 31 -4.61 4.92 -12.30
CA VAL A 31 -4.86 4.29 -13.59
C VAL A 31 -6.22 4.68 -14.16
N PHE A 32 -7.29 4.44 -13.41
CA PHE A 32 -8.65 4.82 -13.82
C PHE A 32 -9.59 4.91 -12.63
N ASP A 33 -10.76 5.51 -12.86
CA ASP A 33 -11.82 5.66 -11.88
C ASP A 33 -13.05 4.83 -12.23
N PHE A 34 -13.76 4.36 -11.20
CA PHE A 34 -15.15 3.91 -11.32
C PHE A 34 -16.06 5.11 -11.02
N THR A 35 -16.96 5.42 -11.95
CA THR A 35 -17.83 6.58 -11.86
C THR A 35 -19.31 6.20 -11.83
N ARG A 36 -20.10 7.00 -11.10
CA ARG A 36 -21.57 6.92 -11.12
C ARG A 36 -22.11 7.61 -12.36
N GLU A 37 -23.43 7.48 -12.62
CA GLU A 37 -24.08 8.13 -13.74
C GLU A 37 -23.95 9.68 -13.69
N ASP A 38 -23.91 10.25 -12.48
CA ASP A 38 -23.73 11.70 -12.30
C ASP A 38 -22.29 12.20 -12.51
N GLY A 39 -21.35 11.28 -12.84
CA GLY A 39 -19.94 11.57 -13.05
C GLY A 39 -19.08 11.57 -11.81
N THR A 40 -19.64 11.43 -10.62
CA THR A 40 -18.86 11.29 -9.39
C THR A 40 -18.20 9.92 -9.31
N ARG A 41 -16.95 9.88 -8.84
CA ARG A 41 -16.23 8.61 -8.68
C ARG A 41 -16.56 7.95 -7.34
N PHE A 42 -16.62 6.64 -7.34
CA PHE A 42 -16.82 5.83 -6.13
C PHE A 42 -15.70 4.82 -5.91
N GLY A 43 -14.73 4.75 -6.81
CA GLY A 43 -13.59 3.87 -6.69
C GLY A 43 -12.52 4.20 -7.72
N CYS A 44 -11.36 3.57 -7.58
CA CYS A 44 -10.26 3.75 -8.53
C CYS A 44 -9.30 2.56 -8.51
N TYR A 45 -8.43 2.54 -9.50
CA TYR A 45 -7.31 1.61 -9.61
C TYR A 45 -6.00 2.37 -9.51
N ILE A 46 -5.11 1.88 -8.65
CA ILE A 46 -3.76 2.41 -8.43
C ILE A 46 -2.77 1.32 -8.82
N SER A 47 -1.80 1.63 -9.68
CA SER A 47 -0.74 0.70 -10.06
C SER A 47 0.38 0.70 -9.03
N VAL A 48 0.80 -0.49 -8.60
CA VAL A 48 1.94 -0.65 -7.68
C VAL A 48 3.16 -1.27 -8.38
N GLY A 49 3.08 -1.40 -9.70
CA GLY A 49 4.16 -1.95 -10.51
C GLY A 49 3.77 -3.25 -11.21
N GLY A 50 4.32 -3.48 -12.41
CA GLY A 50 3.94 -4.61 -13.23
C GLY A 50 2.44 -4.63 -13.52
N ARG A 51 1.80 -5.77 -13.31
CA ARG A 51 0.35 -5.92 -13.42
C ARG A 51 -0.30 -6.15 -12.04
N ASN A 52 0.21 -5.48 -11.03
CA ASN A 52 -0.32 -5.53 -9.66
C ASN A 52 -0.94 -4.19 -9.32
N PHE A 53 -2.12 -4.22 -8.72
CA PHE A 53 -2.89 -3.02 -8.47
C PHE A 53 -3.48 -3.02 -7.06
N ILE A 54 -3.80 -1.82 -6.58
CA ILE A 54 -4.69 -1.60 -5.45
C ILE A 54 -6.00 -1.06 -6.03
N GLU A 55 -7.11 -1.68 -5.66
CA GLU A 55 -8.46 -1.25 -6.03
C GLU A 55 -9.11 -0.63 -4.79
N LEU A 56 -9.56 0.61 -4.90
CA LEU A 56 -10.19 1.33 -3.80
C LEU A 56 -11.65 1.59 -4.11
N PHE A 57 -12.53 1.30 -3.13
CA PHE A 57 -13.94 1.66 -3.19
C PHE A 57 -14.34 2.48 -1.98
N GLU A 58 -15.09 3.57 -2.21
CA GLU A 58 -15.64 4.38 -1.13
C GLU A 58 -16.77 3.65 -0.42
N GLY A 59 -16.75 3.68 0.89
CA GLY A 59 -17.78 3.08 1.72
C GLY A 59 -17.39 3.05 3.18
N ASP A 60 -18.39 2.86 4.03
CA ASP A 60 -18.18 2.75 5.47
C ASP A 60 -17.61 1.37 5.84
N HIS A 61 -16.79 1.33 6.86
CA HIS A 61 -16.23 0.10 7.40
C HIS A 61 -15.89 0.27 8.89
N GLU A 62 -15.73 -0.85 9.58
CA GLU A 62 -15.26 -0.85 10.96
C GLU A 62 -13.79 -0.42 11.03
N ALA A 63 -13.39 0.18 12.16
CA ALA A 63 -12.01 0.56 12.38
C ALA A 63 -11.08 -0.66 12.27
N VAL A 64 -9.94 -0.45 11.62
CA VAL A 64 -8.89 -1.47 11.52
C VAL A 64 -8.36 -1.78 12.92
N ASN A 65 -8.21 -3.06 13.25
CA ASN A 65 -7.78 -3.52 14.57
C ASN A 65 -6.94 -4.82 14.47
N ASP A 66 -6.33 -5.22 15.59
CA ASP A 66 -5.44 -6.36 15.62
C ASP A 66 -6.14 -7.73 15.53
N ARG A 67 -7.46 -7.78 15.61
CA ARG A 67 -8.25 -9.01 15.58
C ARG A 67 -8.69 -9.41 14.17
N GLN A 68 -8.54 -8.55 13.19
CA GLN A 68 -8.89 -8.85 11.81
C GLN A 68 -7.95 -9.88 11.19
N ALA A 69 -8.47 -10.72 10.31
CA ALA A 69 -7.69 -11.78 9.65
C ALA A 69 -6.70 -11.21 8.62
N TYR A 70 -7.15 -10.26 7.79
CA TYR A 70 -6.28 -9.55 6.84
C TYR A 70 -5.43 -8.54 7.61
N LYS A 71 -4.11 -8.66 7.55
CA LYS A 71 -3.21 -7.83 8.36
C LYS A 71 -2.68 -6.61 7.63
N HIS A 72 -2.11 -6.79 6.46
CA HIS A 72 -1.46 -5.71 5.71
C HIS A 72 -1.19 -6.10 4.27
N ILE A 73 -0.95 -5.11 3.44
CA ILE A 73 -0.27 -5.29 2.16
C ILE A 73 1.22 -5.01 2.38
N CYS A 74 2.07 -5.69 1.62
CA CYS A 74 3.50 -5.43 1.61
C CYS A 74 3.90 -4.90 0.23
N LEU A 75 4.56 -3.74 0.21
CA LEU A 75 5.05 -3.10 -1.00
C LEU A 75 6.57 -3.17 -1.03
N GLU A 76 7.13 -3.65 -2.13
CA GLU A 76 8.57 -3.69 -2.33
C GLU A 76 9.11 -2.29 -2.64
N VAL A 77 10.23 -1.95 -2.01
CA VAL A 77 10.99 -0.72 -2.29
C VAL A 77 12.44 -1.07 -2.57
N ASP A 78 13.11 -0.25 -3.33
CA ASP A 78 14.52 -0.49 -3.71
C ASP A 78 15.50 -0.13 -2.57
N GLU A 79 15.32 1.04 -1.94
CA GLU A 79 16.19 1.53 -0.87
C GLU A 79 15.34 1.97 0.33
N ILE A 80 15.30 1.15 1.38
CA ILE A 80 14.39 1.37 2.51
C ILE A 80 14.66 2.69 3.26
N GLN A 81 15.94 3.03 3.50
CA GLN A 81 16.28 4.25 4.24
C GLN A 81 15.89 5.51 3.46
N LYS A 82 16.15 5.52 2.16
CA LYS A 82 15.78 6.62 1.28
C LYS A 82 14.26 6.77 1.18
N THR A 83 13.56 5.67 1.00
CA THR A 83 12.09 5.65 0.91
C THR A 83 11.47 6.19 2.21
N VAL A 84 11.93 5.74 3.36
CA VAL A 84 11.43 6.23 4.66
C VAL A 84 11.67 7.73 4.80
N ALA A 85 12.84 8.24 4.43
CA ALA A 85 13.14 9.67 4.46
C ALA A 85 12.20 10.48 3.56
N GLU A 86 12.00 10.04 2.33
CA GLU A 86 11.10 10.70 1.37
C GLU A 86 9.64 10.70 1.84
N LEU A 87 9.16 9.58 2.38
CA LEU A 87 7.78 9.50 2.90
C LEU A 87 7.57 10.42 4.09
N ARG A 88 8.54 10.52 4.99
CA ARG A 88 8.49 11.46 6.11
C ARG A 88 8.45 12.92 5.64
N GLU A 89 9.20 13.26 4.61
CA GLU A 89 9.14 14.59 3.97
C GLU A 89 7.76 14.86 3.37
N ASN A 90 7.09 13.83 2.85
CA ASN A 90 5.73 13.93 2.31
C ASN A 90 4.64 13.87 3.39
N GLY A 91 5.02 13.94 4.67
CA GLY A 91 4.09 13.97 5.79
C GLY A 91 3.51 12.61 6.18
N VAL A 92 4.13 11.50 5.78
CA VAL A 92 3.72 10.16 6.15
C VAL A 92 4.50 9.71 7.40
N GLU A 93 3.78 9.32 8.45
CA GLU A 93 4.40 8.67 9.60
C GLU A 93 4.94 7.31 9.18
N CYS A 94 6.20 7.05 9.50
CA CYS A 94 6.88 5.83 9.10
C CYS A 94 7.77 5.33 10.25
N SER A 95 7.72 4.04 10.56
CA SER A 95 8.62 3.44 11.52
C SER A 95 10.06 3.47 11.01
N ASP A 96 11.03 3.35 11.92
CA ASP A 96 12.42 3.21 11.52
C ASP A 96 12.64 1.88 10.78
N PRO A 97 13.49 1.86 9.75
CA PRO A 97 13.85 0.62 9.07
C PRO A 97 14.45 -0.39 10.06
N LYS A 98 14.03 -1.64 9.93
CA LYS A 98 14.50 -2.74 10.77
C LYS A 98 14.72 -3.99 9.92
N LEU A 99 15.81 -4.71 10.18
CA LEU A 99 16.04 -6.00 9.55
C LEU A 99 15.15 -7.05 10.22
N GLY A 100 14.32 -7.69 9.42
CA GLY A 100 13.41 -8.75 9.89
C GLY A 100 14.10 -10.10 10.03
N THR A 101 13.37 -11.07 10.56
CA THR A 101 13.86 -12.47 10.75
C THR A 101 14.04 -13.23 9.43
N ASP A 102 13.53 -12.68 8.33
CA ASP A 102 13.71 -13.18 6.96
C ASP A 102 14.91 -12.54 6.25
N ASN A 103 15.71 -11.74 6.97
CA ASN A 103 16.87 -11.00 6.44
C ASN A 103 16.51 -9.93 5.39
N SER A 104 15.28 -9.47 5.39
CA SER A 104 14.83 -8.35 4.56
C SER A 104 14.60 -7.12 5.43
N TRP A 105 14.77 -5.93 4.86
CA TRP A 105 14.46 -4.68 5.54
C TRP A 105 12.96 -4.43 5.54
N GLN A 106 12.42 -3.92 6.64
CA GLN A 106 11.02 -3.55 6.76
C GLN A 106 10.86 -2.21 7.47
N ALA A 107 9.81 -1.50 7.08
CA ALA A 107 9.29 -0.33 7.75
C ALA A 107 7.78 -0.32 7.59
N TRP A 108 7.08 0.43 8.44
CA TRP A 108 5.62 0.40 8.51
C TRP A 108 5.01 1.77 8.37
N ILE A 109 3.96 1.85 7.56
CA ILE A 109 3.09 3.02 7.40
C ILE A 109 1.63 2.57 7.48
N ALA A 110 0.72 3.53 7.50
CA ALA A 110 -0.72 3.27 7.41
C ALA A 110 -1.36 4.29 6.46
N ASP A 111 -2.40 3.86 5.76
CA ASP A 111 -3.21 4.77 4.96
C ASP A 111 -4.16 5.60 5.84
N PRO A 112 -4.94 6.57 5.27
CA PRO A 112 -5.85 7.39 6.07
C PRO A 112 -6.94 6.60 6.83
N ASP A 113 -7.27 5.39 6.38
CA ASP A 113 -8.23 4.51 7.04
C ASP A 113 -7.61 3.61 8.12
N GLY A 114 -6.29 3.68 8.30
CA GLY A 114 -5.57 2.83 9.24
C GLY A 114 -5.15 1.47 8.67
N ASN A 115 -5.32 1.24 7.37
CA ASN A 115 -4.83 0.02 6.72
C ASN A 115 -3.30 0.00 6.76
N LYS A 116 -2.74 -1.05 7.35
CA LYS A 116 -1.29 -1.18 7.49
C LYS A 116 -0.63 -1.55 6.17
N ILE A 117 0.49 -0.92 5.91
CA ILE A 117 1.33 -1.17 4.75
C ILE A 117 2.75 -1.43 5.23
N GLU A 118 3.27 -2.61 4.92
CA GLU A 118 4.69 -2.92 5.11
C GLU A 118 5.48 -2.42 3.91
N LEU A 119 6.57 -1.73 4.15
CA LEU A 119 7.58 -1.44 3.14
C LEU A 119 8.69 -2.46 3.28
N HIS A 120 9.10 -3.07 2.18
CA HIS A 120 9.97 -4.24 2.19
C HIS A 120 11.08 -4.09 1.17
N ALA A 121 12.33 -4.21 1.62
CA ALA A 121 13.48 -4.20 0.72
C ALA A 121 14.28 -5.49 0.89
N TYR A 122 14.46 -6.20 -0.21
CA TYR A 122 15.24 -7.43 -0.22
C TYR A 122 16.73 -7.14 -0.05
N THR A 123 17.43 -8.08 0.56
CA THR A 123 18.91 -8.13 0.64
C THR A 123 19.39 -9.39 -0.07
N ALA A 124 20.71 -9.51 -0.24
CA ALA A 124 21.30 -10.73 -0.80
C ALA A 124 20.98 -11.99 0.03
N ASP A 125 20.74 -11.80 1.34
CA ASP A 125 20.48 -12.89 2.29
C ASP A 125 18.99 -13.08 2.59
N SER A 126 18.11 -12.39 1.91
CA SER A 126 16.66 -12.53 2.10
C SER A 126 16.22 -13.97 1.86
N LYS A 127 15.45 -14.52 2.78
CA LYS A 127 14.96 -15.91 2.69
C LYS A 127 14.07 -16.14 1.48
N GLN A 128 13.38 -15.09 1.00
CA GLN A 128 12.56 -15.14 -0.20
C GLN A 128 13.37 -15.49 -1.47
N ASN A 129 14.68 -15.28 -1.47
CA ASN A 129 15.55 -15.64 -2.59
C ASN A 129 15.60 -17.15 -2.84
N ALA A 130 15.13 -17.99 -1.88
CA ALA A 130 15.02 -19.43 -2.03
C ALA A 130 13.76 -19.88 -2.79
N GLY A 131 12.83 -18.96 -3.06
CA GLY A 131 11.54 -19.24 -3.69
C GLY A 131 11.50 -19.17 -5.21
#